data_d151944162abe9b52f6e877a5f909692
#
_entry.id   d151944162abe9b52f6e877a5f909692
#
_cell.length_a   1.000
_cell.length_b   1.000
_cell.length_c   1.000
_cell.angle_alpha   90.00
_cell.angle_beta   90.00
_cell.angle_gamma   90.00
#
_symmetry.space_group_name_H-M   'P 1'
#
loop_
_entity.id
_entity.type
_entity.pdbx_description
1 polymer ?
#
loop_
_entity_poly.entity_id
_entity_poly.type
_entity_poly.pdbx_seq_one_letter_code
_entity_poly.pdbx_strand_id
1 'polypeptide(L)'
;MRTTITVGIAVLMLVAASSARYVVSREGTHSAATEFAPISRLMNDAIAAEKLPGGVVVIGHGGKTVFHQAYGSRKLAGEQGLDGLPAPAEPMTEDTVFDIASLTKPLATATAVMQLYEQGKVALDEPVQSYLPDFNAANDAERQRVTVRMLLTHTSGEPIDVDLADPWGLGRADKAEGIHRALTMPLQSAPGGVFRYADINYILLGALIEKLTGQTEDEYARQNIFTPLGMTETRYLPAASLVPRIAPTAVDDQSSADPGKNPHFGVLLRGTVHDPTARRMGGVAGHAGVFSTAHDVGLFAQALLDRLADRPSRFPLRQATLAVMTSPQQPGHRPGQVEAANDALRKAAATTPNTMDPLLAPHYPAIEGQELFGFSWDIDTAFSKPRGLIFPVGSFGATGFTGTSLWLDPGSDTYVILLANAIHLRGSPPISALRGDVATAAAQALRL
;
A
#
# COMPACT_ATOMS: atom_id res chain seq x y z
N MET A 1 -41.74 -14.78 86.38
CA MET A 1 -40.49 -15.22 85.74
C MET A 1 -40.83 -16.37 84.80
N ARG A 2 -40.98 -16.13 83.56
CA ARG A 2 -41.23 -17.14 82.50
C ARG A 2 -40.27 -16.92 81.37
N THR A 3 -39.39 -17.85 81.16
CA THR A 3 -38.40 -17.92 80.16
C THR A 3 -39.00 -18.50 78.86
N THR A 4 -39.03 -17.76 77.79
CA THR A 4 -39.53 -18.24 76.51
C THR A 4 -38.33 -18.60 75.65
N ILE A 5 -38.25 -19.85 75.24
CA ILE A 5 -37.24 -20.37 74.29
C ILE A 5 -37.82 -20.26 72.88
N THR A 6 -37.17 -19.53 72.02
CA THR A 6 -37.53 -19.44 70.62
C THR A 6 -36.60 -20.36 69.80
N VAL A 7 -37.20 -21.35 69.15
CA VAL A 7 -36.53 -22.30 68.26
C VAL A 7 -36.46 -21.66 66.85
N GLY A 8 -35.26 -21.40 66.35
CA GLY A 8 -35.06 -20.96 65.01
C GLY A 8 -34.89 -22.13 64.02
N ILE A 9 -35.78 -22.21 63.05
CA ILE A 9 -35.71 -23.16 61.93
C ILE A 9 -34.79 -22.56 60.84
N ALA A 10 -33.62 -23.18 60.60
CA ALA A 10 -32.73 -22.84 59.47
C ALA A 10 -33.22 -23.60 58.24
N VAL A 11 -33.67 -22.83 57.20
CA VAL A 11 -33.99 -23.38 55.91
C VAL A 11 -32.71 -23.36 55.07
N LEU A 12 -32.18 -24.54 54.75
CA LEU A 12 -31.05 -24.73 53.85
C LEU A 12 -31.58 -24.66 52.41
N MET A 13 -31.31 -23.57 51.69
CA MET A 13 -31.49 -23.53 50.23
C MET A 13 -30.27 -24.13 49.55
N LEU A 14 -30.45 -25.29 48.94
CA LEU A 14 -29.50 -25.85 47.99
C LEU A 14 -29.59 -25.05 46.67
N VAL A 15 -28.57 -24.24 46.36
CA VAL A 15 -28.41 -23.66 45.04
C VAL A 15 -27.65 -24.68 44.17
N ALA A 16 -28.37 -25.35 43.29
CA ALA A 16 -27.76 -26.18 42.22
C ALA A 16 -27.14 -25.27 41.17
N ALA A 17 -25.82 -25.11 41.17
CA ALA A 17 -25.09 -24.43 40.12
C ALA A 17 -25.00 -25.36 38.89
N SER A 18 -25.84 -25.10 37.89
CA SER A 18 -25.70 -25.67 36.54
C SER A 18 -24.45 -25.06 35.87
N SER A 19 -23.35 -25.78 35.88
CA SER A 19 -22.21 -25.47 35.05
C SER A 19 -22.53 -25.84 33.59
N ALA A 20 -23.10 -24.89 32.87
CA ALA A 20 -23.13 -24.98 31.40
C ALA A 20 -21.69 -24.91 30.88
N ARG A 21 -21.13 -26.07 30.55
CA ARG A 21 -19.89 -26.13 29.77
C ARG A 21 -20.18 -25.57 28.37
N TYR A 22 -19.73 -24.36 28.12
CA TYR A 22 -19.59 -23.86 26.76
C TYR A 22 -18.58 -24.78 26.05
N VAL A 23 -19.07 -25.69 25.26
CA VAL A 23 -18.30 -26.38 24.25
C VAL A 23 -18.09 -25.35 23.12
N VAL A 24 -16.97 -24.60 23.19
CA VAL A 24 -16.51 -23.84 22.05
C VAL A 24 -16.16 -24.89 21.00
N SER A 25 -16.97 -24.97 19.95
CA SER A 25 -16.73 -25.86 18.84
C SER A 25 -15.39 -25.47 18.18
N ARG A 26 -14.37 -26.30 18.37
CA ARG A 26 -13.06 -26.21 17.70
C ARG A 26 -13.13 -26.51 16.19
N GLU A 27 -14.30 -26.83 15.67
CA GLU A 27 -14.48 -27.18 14.24
C GLU A 27 -14.29 -25.99 13.29
N GLY A 28 -14.61 -24.76 13.69
CA GLY A 28 -14.46 -23.59 12.84
C GLY A 28 -12.99 -23.16 12.58
N THR A 29 -12.10 -23.39 13.54
CA THR A 29 -10.69 -22.97 13.42
C THR A 29 -9.84 -23.93 12.62
N HIS A 30 -10.18 -25.23 12.59
CA HIS A 30 -9.48 -26.22 11.75
C HIS A 30 -9.86 -26.12 10.26
N SER A 31 -11.07 -25.71 9.91
CA SER A 31 -11.52 -25.54 8.54
C SER A 31 -10.81 -24.33 7.86
N ALA A 32 -10.80 -23.17 8.51
CA ALA A 32 -10.17 -21.97 7.97
C ALA A 32 -8.65 -22.14 7.75
N ALA A 33 -7.94 -22.73 8.71
CA ALA A 33 -6.50 -22.98 8.58
C ALA A 33 -6.17 -23.92 7.40
N THR A 34 -7.06 -24.84 7.04
CA THR A 34 -6.88 -25.76 5.91
C THR A 34 -7.16 -25.07 4.57
N GLU A 35 -8.14 -24.18 4.50
CA GLU A 35 -8.53 -23.47 3.28
C GLU A 35 -7.43 -22.52 2.78
N PHE A 36 -6.73 -21.82 3.70
CA PHE A 36 -5.63 -20.91 3.38
C PHE A 36 -4.23 -21.57 3.37
N ALA A 37 -4.11 -22.88 3.56
CA ALA A 37 -2.83 -23.60 3.51
C ALA A 37 -2.02 -23.39 2.20
N PRO A 38 -2.63 -23.21 1.02
CA PRO A 38 -1.88 -22.86 -0.20
C PRO A 38 -1.06 -21.58 -0.07
N ILE A 39 -1.57 -20.56 0.62
CA ILE A 39 -0.85 -19.30 0.84
C ILE A 39 0.42 -19.54 1.67
N SER A 40 0.29 -20.33 2.75
CA SER A 40 1.46 -20.67 3.59
C SER A 40 2.53 -21.42 2.81
N ARG A 41 2.13 -22.31 1.88
CA ARG A 41 3.09 -22.98 0.98
C ARG A 41 3.77 -21.99 0.05
N LEU A 42 3.02 -21.13 -0.65
CA LEU A 42 3.57 -20.10 -1.55
C LEU A 42 4.60 -19.20 -0.84
N MET A 43 4.29 -18.76 0.38
CA MET A 43 5.20 -17.90 1.15
C MET A 43 6.45 -18.66 1.59
N ASN A 44 6.31 -19.87 2.12
CA ASN A 44 7.46 -20.69 2.56
C ASN A 44 8.35 -21.09 1.37
N ASP A 45 7.78 -21.47 0.22
CA ASP A 45 8.52 -21.82 -0.99
C ASP A 45 9.28 -20.60 -1.54
N ALA A 46 8.68 -19.41 -1.50
CA ALA A 46 9.33 -18.18 -1.92
C ALA A 46 10.49 -17.78 -0.99
N ILE A 47 10.36 -17.99 0.32
CA ILE A 47 11.42 -17.78 1.30
C ILE A 47 12.54 -18.79 1.10
N ALA A 48 12.21 -20.08 0.94
CA ALA A 48 13.17 -21.14 0.67
C ALA A 48 13.94 -20.94 -0.65
N ALA A 49 13.30 -20.30 -1.64
CA ALA A 49 13.91 -19.91 -2.92
C ALA A 49 14.62 -18.55 -2.86
N GLU A 50 14.82 -17.98 -1.66
CA GLU A 50 15.50 -16.70 -1.43
C GLU A 50 14.93 -15.52 -2.24
N LYS A 51 13.61 -15.53 -2.53
CA LYS A 51 12.94 -14.40 -3.21
C LYS A 51 12.63 -13.24 -2.26
N LEU A 52 12.45 -13.52 -0.98
CA LEU A 52 12.25 -12.55 0.09
C LEU A 52 12.67 -13.17 1.44
N PRO A 53 13.10 -12.39 2.42
CA PRO A 53 13.45 -12.94 3.74
C PRO A 53 12.21 -13.31 4.56
N GLY A 54 11.09 -12.64 4.33
CA GLY A 54 9.82 -12.87 5.00
C GLY A 54 8.76 -11.86 4.61
N GLY A 55 7.58 -12.01 5.18
CA GLY A 55 6.46 -11.10 4.94
C GLY A 55 5.25 -11.41 5.80
N VAL A 56 4.26 -10.55 5.75
CA VAL A 56 2.96 -10.69 6.43
C VAL A 56 1.86 -10.66 5.39
N VAL A 57 0.95 -11.63 5.45
CA VAL A 57 -0.25 -11.70 4.61
C VAL A 57 -1.48 -11.47 5.45
N VAL A 58 -2.35 -10.54 4.99
CA VAL A 58 -3.67 -10.30 5.58
C VAL A 58 -4.73 -10.39 4.49
N ILE A 59 -5.82 -11.10 4.77
CA ILE A 59 -6.99 -11.19 3.90
C ILE A 59 -8.21 -10.78 4.69
N GLY A 60 -8.95 -9.82 4.13
CA GLY A 60 -10.27 -9.45 4.61
C GLY A 60 -11.36 -9.91 3.66
N HIS A 61 -12.49 -10.34 4.20
CA HIS A 61 -13.66 -10.72 3.43
C HIS A 61 -14.94 -10.54 4.26
N GLY A 62 -15.98 -9.98 3.65
CA GLY A 62 -17.27 -9.79 4.31
C GLY A 62 -17.19 -8.95 5.59
N GLY A 63 -16.38 -7.89 5.60
CA GLY A 63 -16.23 -7.00 6.74
C GLY A 63 -15.34 -7.52 7.86
N LYS A 64 -14.58 -8.62 7.66
CA LYS A 64 -13.74 -9.26 8.68
C LYS A 64 -12.38 -9.65 8.14
N THR A 65 -11.35 -9.58 8.98
CA THR A 65 -10.08 -10.26 8.70
C THR A 65 -10.29 -11.77 8.86
N VAL A 66 -10.11 -12.51 7.77
CA VAL A 66 -10.28 -13.98 7.72
C VAL A 66 -8.96 -14.73 7.73
N PHE A 67 -7.85 -14.04 7.44
CA PHE A 67 -6.50 -14.59 7.48
C PHE A 67 -5.50 -13.51 7.87
N HIS A 68 -4.57 -13.81 8.79
CA HIS A 68 -3.46 -12.95 9.17
C HIS A 68 -2.30 -13.82 9.65
N GLN A 69 -1.18 -13.80 8.93
CA GLN A 69 -0.02 -14.64 9.26
C GLN A 69 1.30 -14.00 8.81
N ALA A 70 2.33 -14.15 9.65
CA ALA A 70 3.71 -13.78 9.39
C ALA A 70 4.54 -15.00 8.98
N TYR A 71 5.55 -14.79 8.10
CA TYR A 71 6.41 -15.81 7.53
C TYR A 71 7.86 -15.36 7.51
N GLY A 72 8.79 -16.26 7.83
CA GLY A 72 10.22 -16.02 7.69
C GLY A 72 10.79 -15.04 8.69
N SER A 73 11.74 -14.23 8.25
CA SER A 73 12.50 -13.29 9.06
C SER A 73 12.31 -11.85 8.58
N ARG A 74 12.21 -10.90 9.50
CA ARG A 74 12.27 -9.46 9.17
C ARG A 74 13.69 -8.99 8.98
N LYS A 75 14.69 -9.58 9.66
CA LYS A 75 16.12 -9.36 9.52
C LYS A 75 16.85 -10.70 9.46
N LEU A 76 17.82 -10.84 8.56
CA LEU A 76 18.59 -12.06 8.40
C LEU A 76 19.73 -12.16 9.44
N ALA A 77 20.24 -13.38 9.63
CA ALA A 77 21.38 -13.61 10.51
C ALA A 77 22.65 -12.99 9.92
N GLY A 78 23.50 -12.43 10.78
CA GLY A 78 24.76 -11.79 10.37
C GLY A 78 24.63 -10.34 9.92
N GLU A 79 23.41 -9.83 9.74
CA GLU A 79 23.17 -8.43 9.41
C GLU A 79 23.24 -7.54 10.65
N GLN A 80 23.44 -6.24 10.41
CA GLN A 80 23.51 -5.24 11.47
C GLN A 80 22.26 -5.24 12.35
N GLY A 81 22.48 -5.38 13.65
CA GLY A 81 21.49 -5.12 14.69
C GLY A 81 21.32 -3.62 14.95
N LEU A 82 20.56 -3.28 15.98
CA LEU A 82 20.31 -1.88 16.37
C LEU A 82 21.56 -1.17 16.90
N ASP A 83 22.57 -1.92 17.33
CA ASP A 83 23.88 -1.45 17.76
C ASP A 83 24.91 -1.30 16.62
N GLY A 84 24.47 -1.62 15.36
CA GLY A 84 25.31 -1.60 14.18
C GLY A 84 26.25 -2.81 14.04
N LEU A 85 26.21 -3.77 14.96
CA LEU A 85 27.05 -4.98 14.93
C LEU A 85 26.28 -6.16 14.30
N PRO A 86 26.96 -7.17 13.72
CA PRO A 86 26.33 -8.39 13.24
C PRO A 86 25.51 -9.07 14.35
N ALA A 87 24.26 -9.39 14.07
CA ALA A 87 23.31 -9.91 15.06
C ALA A 87 22.55 -11.16 14.54
N PRO A 88 21.93 -11.95 15.43
CA PRO A 88 21.08 -13.07 15.03
C PRO A 88 19.91 -12.63 14.12
N ALA A 89 19.34 -13.61 13.41
CA ALA A 89 18.08 -13.38 12.67
C ALA A 89 16.97 -12.92 13.61
N GLU A 90 16.08 -12.06 13.11
CA GLU A 90 14.88 -11.64 13.82
C GLU A 90 13.65 -12.23 13.10
N PRO A 91 12.78 -12.95 13.81
CA PRO A 91 11.60 -13.52 13.18
C PRO A 91 10.65 -12.41 12.69
N MET A 92 9.96 -12.67 11.56
CA MET A 92 8.81 -11.87 11.14
C MET A 92 7.67 -12.06 12.13
N THR A 93 6.97 -11.00 12.49
CA THR A 93 5.80 -11.03 13.37
C THR A 93 4.64 -10.29 12.71
N GLU A 94 3.42 -10.61 13.09
CA GLU A 94 2.21 -9.98 12.50
C GLU A 94 2.16 -8.46 12.73
N ASP A 95 2.84 -7.99 13.78
CA ASP A 95 2.98 -6.58 14.13
C ASP A 95 4.26 -5.92 13.55
N THR A 96 4.97 -6.61 12.65
CA THR A 96 6.12 -6.03 11.96
C THR A 96 5.71 -4.79 11.17
N VAL A 97 6.51 -3.73 11.31
CA VAL A 97 6.32 -2.47 10.60
C VAL A 97 7.18 -2.50 9.32
N PHE A 98 6.59 -2.07 8.21
CA PHE A 98 7.24 -2.05 6.89
C PHE A 98 7.31 -0.62 6.35
N ASP A 99 8.39 -0.29 5.66
CA ASP A 99 8.38 0.78 4.67
C ASP A 99 7.48 0.34 3.52
N ILE A 100 6.32 1.00 3.39
CA ILE A 100 5.31 0.59 2.40
C ILE A 100 5.55 1.19 1.01
N ALA A 101 6.64 1.96 0.84
CA ALA A 101 7.05 2.55 -0.43
C ALA A 101 5.89 3.25 -1.14
N SER A 102 5.64 2.91 -2.41
CA SER A 102 4.61 3.56 -3.23
C SER A 102 3.17 3.36 -2.77
N LEU A 103 2.89 2.48 -1.80
CA LEU A 103 1.57 2.48 -1.14
C LEU A 103 1.32 3.80 -0.37
N THR A 104 2.36 4.60 -0.11
CA THR A 104 2.23 5.99 0.35
C THR A 104 1.30 6.80 -0.54
N LYS A 105 1.37 6.61 -1.87
CA LYS A 105 0.60 7.36 -2.85
C LYS A 105 -0.91 7.27 -2.63
N PRO A 106 -1.53 6.07 -2.63
CA PRO A 106 -2.97 5.96 -2.39
C PRO A 106 -3.36 6.19 -0.92
N LEU A 107 -2.56 5.71 0.04
CA LEU A 107 -2.93 5.76 1.46
C LEU A 107 -2.84 7.17 2.05
N ALA A 108 -1.88 7.97 1.63
CA ALA A 108 -1.66 9.32 2.12
C ALA A 108 -2.01 10.38 1.07
N THR A 109 -1.19 10.50 0.04
CA THR A 109 -1.18 11.66 -0.87
C THR A 109 -2.47 11.79 -1.68
N ALA A 110 -2.87 10.74 -2.41
CA ALA A 110 -4.08 10.81 -3.23
C ALA A 110 -5.34 10.97 -2.36
N THR A 111 -5.41 10.30 -1.22
CA THR A 111 -6.52 10.47 -0.27
C THR A 111 -6.57 11.91 0.24
N ALA A 112 -5.43 12.53 0.57
CA ALA A 112 -5.37 13.94 0.98
C ALA A 112 -5.80 14.91 -0.14
N VAL A 113 -5.32 14.69 -1.37
CA VAL A 113 -5.74 15.50 -2.54
C VAL A 113 -7.26 15.39 -2.76
N MET A 114 -7.83 14.20 -2.63
CA MET A 114 -9.27 14.00 -2.78
C MET A 114 -10.09 14.62 -1.64
N GLN A 115 -9.54 14.73 -0.43
CA GLN A 115 -10.15 15.53 0.64
C GLN A 115 -10.14 17.03 0.29
N LEU A 116 -9.04 17.53 -0.27
CA LEU A 116 -8.97 18.93 -0.73
C LEU A 116 -9.90 19.19 -1.91
N TYR A 117 -10.09 18.21 -2.80
CA TYR A 117 -11.12 18.25 -3.84
C TYR A 117 -12.53 18.35 -3.25
N GLU A 118 -12.88 17.54 -2.26
CA GLU A 118 -14.19 17.62 -1.58
C GLU A 118 -14.43 18.96 -0.87
N GLN A 119 -13.35 19.60 -0.41
CA GLN A 119 -13.37 20.92 0.22
C GLN A 119 -13.45 22.07 -0.82
N GLY A 120 -13.41 21.78 -2.12
CA GLY A 120 -13.36 22.78 -3.19
C GLY A 120 -12.04 23.56 -3.28
N LYS A 121 -10.98 23.09 -2.60
CA LYS A 121 -9.64 23.71 -2.64
C LYS A 121 -8.82 23.29 -3.86
N VAL A 122 -9.17 22.14 -4.45
CA VAL A 122 -8.55 21.56 -5.65
C VAL A 122 -9.63 21.24 -6.66
N ALA A 123 -9.41 21.62 -7.92
CA ALA A 123 -10.18 21.15 -9.07
C ALA A 123 -9.30 20.19 -9.88
N LEU A 124 -9.82 19.02 -10.23
CA LEU A 124 -9.04 17.95 -10.85
C LEU A 124 -8.50 18.32 -12.24
N ASP A 125 -9.26 19.09 -12.99
CA ASP A 125 -8.93 19.50 -14.35
C ASP A 125 -8.29 20.91 -14.44
N GLU A 126 -8.01 21.52 -13.28
CA GLU A 126 -7.27 22.77 -13.19
C GLU A 126 -5.78 22.53 -13.43
N PRO A 127 -5.10 23.39 -14.20
CA PRO A 127 -3.66 23.33 -14.40
C PRO A 127 -2.87 23.38 -13.08
N VAL A 128 -1.85 22.55 -12.96
CA VAL A 128 -0.97 22.49 -11.78
C VAL A 128 -0.35 23.83 -11.47
N GLN A 129 0.00 24.62 -12.47
CA GLN A 129 0.57 25.96 -12.30
C GLN A 129 -0.34 26.95 -11.57
N SER A 130 -1.67 26.72 -11.54
CA SER A 130 -2.61 27.54 -10.77
C SER A 130 -2.38 27.41 -9.27
N TYR A 131 -1.88 26.27 -8.82
CA TYR A 131 -1.57 25.97 -7.42
C TYR A 131 -0.08 26.11 -7.11
N LEU A 132 0.77 25.72 -8.04
CA LEU A 132 2.23 25.73 -7.98
C LEU A 132 2.80 26.56 -9.15
N PRO A 133 2.84 27.90 -9.05
CA PRO A 133 3.25 28.75 -10.18
C PRO A 133 4.64 28.44 -10.71
N ASP A 134 5.57 28.03 -9.84
CA ASP A 134 6.94 27.66 -10.22
C ASP A 134 7.01 26.42 -11.11
N PHE A 135 5.93 25.63 -11.20
CA PHE A 135 5.79 24.49 -12.12
C PHE A 135 5.93 24.91 -13.59
N ASN A 136 5.54 26.14 -13.92
CA ASN A 136 5.62 26.67 -15.28
C ASN A 136 6.14 28.11 -15.35
N ALA A 137 7.22 28.39 -14.64
CA ALA A 137 7.84 29.72 -14.62
C ALA A 137 8.29 30.21 -16.02
N ALA A 138 8.60 29.28 -16.95
CA ALA A 138 9.01 29.60 -18.31
C ALA A 138 7.83 29.85 -19.29
N ASN A 139 6.57 29.72 -18.84
CA ASN A 139 5.37 29.80 -19.66
C ASN A 139 5.37 28.80 -20.85
N ASP A 140 5.83 27.58 -20.61
CA ASP A 140 5.80 26.49 -21.57
C ASP A 140 4.35 26.05 -21.82
N ALA A 141 3.95 25.97 -23.10
CA ALA A 141 2.59 25.67 -23.50
C ALA A 141 2.16 24.22 -23.16
N GLU A 142 3.10 23.26 -23.18
CA GLU A 142 2.80 21.88 -22.79
C GLU A 142 2.65 21.76 -21.26
N ARG A 143 3.53 22.38 -20.48
CA ARG A 143 3.42 22.38 -19.01
C ARG A 143 2.13 23.07 -18.54
N GLN A 144 1.66 24.09 -19.25
CA GLN A 144 0.39 24.75 -18.97
C GLN A 144 -0.80 23.79 -19.03
N ARG A 145 -0.71 22.71 -19.80
CA ARG A 145 -1.78 21.72 -20.00
C ARG A 145 -1.81 20.64 -18.91
N VAL A 146 -0.77 20.52 -18.10
CA VAL A 146 -0.68 19.50 -17.05
C VAL A 146 -1.67 19.84 -15.95
N THR A 147 -2.64 18.95 -15.69
CA THR A 147 -3.67 19.10 -14.68
C THR A 147 -3.40 18.23 -13.45
N VAL A 148 -4.10 18.50 -12.32
CA VAL A 148 -4.03 17.66 -11.12
C VAL A 148 -4.48 16.22 -11.44
N ARG A 149 -5.50 16.04 -12.29
CA ARG A 149 -5.92 14.72 -12.78
C ARG A 149 -4.77 13.97 -13.43
N MET A 150 -3.99 14.62 -14.28
CA MET A 150 -2.87 13.99 -14.97
C MET A 150 -1.74 13.58 -14.02
N LEU A 151 -1.51 14.33 -12.94
CA LEU A 151 -0.59 13.91 -11.89
C LEU A 151 -1.12 12.67 -11.18
N LEU A 152 -2.39 12.66 -10.74
CA LEU A 152 -3.02 11.54 -10.03
C LEU A 152 -3.09 10.26 -10.87
N THR A 153 -3.11 10.37 -12.20
CA THR A 153 -3.25 9.24 -13.14
C THR A 153 -1.97 8.88 -13.87
N HIS A 154 -0.83 9.48 -13.52
CA HIS A 154 0.47 9.24 -14.20
C HIS A 154 0.44 9.48 -15.71
N THR A 155 -0.28 10.52 -16.14
CA THR A 155 -0.40 10.92 -17.55
C THR A 155 0.09 12.35 -17.82
N SER A 156 0.85 12.93 -16.89
CA SER A 156 1.36 14.31 -16.96
C SER A 156 2.45 14.50 -18.03
N GLY A 157 3.15 13.43 -18.40
CA GLY A 157 4.35 13.51 -19.26
C GLY A 157 5.64 13.73 -18.46
N GLU A 158 5.60 13.81 -17.15
CA GLU A 158 6.78 13.96 -16.30
C GLU A 158 7.69 12.72 -16.38
N PRO A 159 9.03 12.89 -16.18
CA PRO A 159 9.95 11.77 -16.03
C PRO A 159 9.66 10.95 -14.77
N ILE A 160 10.24 9.73 -14.72
CA ILE A 160 9.99 8.78 -13.61
C ILE A 160 10.37 9.38 -12.27
N ASP A 161 11.54 10.01 -12.16
CA ASP A 161 12.05 10.59 -10.92
C ASP A 161 12.95 11.80 -11.22
N VAL A 162 13.32 12.55 -10.20
CA VAL A 162 14.28 13.64 -10.27
C VAL A 162 15.70 13.12 -10.47
N ASP A 163 16.59 13.96 -10.98
CA ASP A 163 17.99 13.60 -11.14
C ASP A 163 18.70 13.43 -9.79
N LEU A 164 19.32 12.28 -9.59
CA LEU A 164 20.09 11.89 -8.40
C LEU A 164 21.60 11.82 -8.66
N ALA A 165 22.09 12.30 -9.80
CA ALA A 165 23.50 12.18 -10.17
C ALA A 165 24.43 12.97 -9.26
N ASP A 166 23.98 14.09 -8.73
CA ASP A 166 24.72 14.89 -7.76
C ASP A 166 24.39 14.49 -6.29
N PRO A 167 25.18 14.93 -5.31
CA PRO A 167 25.01 14.50 -3.92
C PRO A 167 24.01 15.33 -3.11
N TRP A 168 23.08 16.08 -3.73
CA TRP A 168 22.09 16.85 -2.99
C TRP A 168 21.33 15.98 -1.98
N GLY A 169 21.06 16.50 -0.82
CA GLY A 169 20.28 15.82 0.22
C GLY A 169 20.96 14.63 0.90
N LEU A 170 22.15 14.16 0.47
CA LEU A 170 22.84 13.01 1.08
C LEU A 170 23.41 13.33 2.47
N GLY A 171 24.16 14.41 2.60
CA GLY A 171 24.74 14.79 3.88
C GLY A 171 23.75 15.48 4.82
N ARG A 172 22.79 16.17 4.27
CA ARG A 172 21.69 16.85 4.97
C ARG A 172 20.48 16.88 4.03
N ALA A 173 19.36 16.38 4.52
CA ALA A 173 18.10 16.41 3.77
C ALA A 173 17.75 17.82 3.32
N ASP A 174 17.25 17.91 2.07
CA ASP A 174 16.83 19.17 1.45
C ASP A 174 15.53 18.94 0.67
N LYS A 175 14.40 19.09 1.36
CA LYS A 175 13.07 18.93 0.76
C LYS A 175 12.79 20.01 -0.28
N ALA A 176 13.26 21.23 -0.04
CA ALA A 176 13.02 22.36 -0.94
C ALA A 176 13.70 22.11 -2.28
N GLU A 177 14.93 21.62 -2.29
CA GLU A 177 15.64 21.24 -3.51
C GLU A 177 14.93 20.08 -4.24
N GLY A 178 14.46 19.05 -3.53
CA GLY A 178 13.69 17.95 -4.13
C GLY A 178 12.41 18.43 -4.81
N ILE A 179 11.66 19.34 -4.18
CA ILE A 179 10.48 19.97 -4.79
C ILE A 179 10.88 20.85 -5.97
N HIS A 180 11.94 21.64 -5.86
CA HIS A 180 12.44 22.49 -6.96
C HIS A 180 12.80 21.64 -8.19
N ARG A 181 13.49 20.52 -8.00
CA ARG A 181 13.81 19.58 -9.09
C ARG A 181 12.54 19.04 -9.75
N ALA A 182 11.58 18.59 -8.96
CA ALA A 182 10.31 18.10 -9.49
C ALA A 182 9.53 19.18 -10.27
N LEU A 183 9.56 20.43 -9.81
CA LEU A 183 8.93 21.58 -10.49
C LEU A 183 9.58 21.92 -11.81
N THR A 184 10.87 21.62 -12.02
CA THR A 184 11.67 22.12 -13.14
C THR A 184 12.13 21.04 -14.14
N MET A 185 11.90 19.73 -13.85
CA MET A 185 12.23 18.66 -14.79
C MET A 185 11.47 18.83 -16.12
N PRO A 186 12.13 18.70 -17.28
CA PRO A 186 11.45 18.80 -18.55
C PRO A 186 10.51 17.63 -18.80
N LEU A 187 9.33 17.89 -19.38
CA LEU A 187 8.40 16.83 -19.78
C LEU A 187 9.07 15.90 -20.82
N GLN A 188 8.80 14.61 -20.71
CA GLN A 188 9.31 13.58 -21.64
C GLN A 188 8.29 13.16 -22.68
N SER A 189 7.01 13.52 -22.51
CA SER A 189 5.93 13.26 -23.45
C SER A 189 4.83 14.30 -23.31
N ALA A 190 3.96 14.39 -24.32
CA ALA A 190 2.81 15.30 -24.27
C ALA A 190 1.86 14.95 -23.11
N PRO A 191 1.38 15.94 -22.34
CA PRO A 191 0.43 15.74 -21.27
C PRO A 191 -0.87 15.08 -21.77
N GLY A 192 -1.34 14.07 -21.03
CA GLY A 192 -2.52 13.28 -21.37
C GLY A 192 -2.32 12.23 -22.46
N GLY A 193 -1.12 12.13 -23.03
CA GLY A 193 -0.85 11.28 -24.20
C GLY A 193 -0.65 9.81 -23.86
N VAL A 194 0.09 9.51 -22.79
CA VAL A 194 0.45 8.13 -22.41
C VAL A 194 0.44 7.99 -20.88
N PHE A 195 0.10 6.79 -20.43
CA PHE A 195 0.33 6.38 -19.04
C PHE A 195 1.82 6.09 -18.85
N ARG A 196 2.44 6.78 -17.91
CA ARG A 196 3.83 6.54 -17.49
C ARG A 196 3.92 6.78 -15.99
N TYR A 197 4.15 5.72 -15.24
CA TYR A 197 4.38 5.83 -13.80
C TYR A 197 5.54 6.79 -13.52
N ALA A 198 5.30 7.79 -12.66
CA ALA A 198 6.28 8.82 -12.33
C ALA A 198 6.13 9.28 -10.87
N ASP A 199 7.23 9.20 -10.11
CA ASP A 199 7.29 9.65 -8.72
C ASP A 199 7.18 11.19 -8.62
N ILE A 200 7.70 11.91 -9.60
CA ILE A 200 7.58 13.37 -9.71
C ILE A 200 6.13 13.83 -9.56
N ASN A 201 5.17 13.11 -10.17
CA ASN A 201 3.75 13.45 -10.04
C ASN A 201 3.31 13.57 -8.57
N TYR A 202 3.75 12.64 -7.76
CA TYR A 202 3.36 12.59 -6.35
C TYR A 202 4.22 13.49 -5.46
N ILE A 203 5.46 13.77 -5.84
CA ILE A 203 6.26 14.85 -5.21
C ILE A 203 5.52 16.19 -5.37
N LEU A 204 5.01 16.47 -6.58
CA LEU A 204 4.24 17.68 -6.87
C LEU A 204 2.89 17.72 -6.12
N LEU A 205 2.19 16.57 -6.01
CA LEU A 205 0.96 16.48 -5.23
C LEU A 205 1.20 16.68 -3.73
N GLY A 206 2.30 16.17 -3.17
CA GLY A 206 2.73 16.45 -1.81
C GLY A 206 2.99 17.94 -1.58
N ALA A 207 3.74 18.58 -2.48
CA ALA A 207 3.97 20.02 -2.44
C ALA A 207 2.67 20.84 -2.53
N LEU A 208 1.71 20.38 -3.35
CA LEU A 208 0.37 20.99 -3.47
C LEU A 208 -0.41 20.88 -2.16
N ILE A 209 -0.40 19.74 -1.48
CA ILE A 209 -1.03 19.54 -0.18
C ILE A 209 -0.45 20.55 0.82
N GLU A 210 0.88 20.61 0.95
CA GLU A 210 1.55 21.52 1.89
C GLU A 210 1.25 22.98 1.58
N LYS A 211 1.24 23.35 0.29
CA LYS A 211 0.92 24.73 -0.13
C LYS A 211 -0.49 25.15 0.23
N LEU A 212 -1.48 24.27 0.03
CA LEU A 212 -2.89 24.59 0.24
C LEU A 212 -3.34 24.49 1.68
N THR A 213 -2.64 23.69 2.49
CA THR A 213 -3.03 23.44 3.89
C THR A 213 -2.20 24.23 4.89
N GLY A 214 -0.97 24.62 4.53
CA GLY A 214 0.02 25.18 5.44
C GLY A 214 0.58 24.15 6.44
N GLN A 215 0.27 22.86 6.28
CA GLN A 215 0.76 21.77 7.09
C GLN A 215 1.75 20.92 6.28
N THR A 216 2.70 20.27 6.95
CA THR A 216 3.51 19.24 6.30
C THR A 216 2.65 18.03 5.94
N GLU A 217 3.01 17.30 4.88
CA GLU A 217 2.20 16.18 4.40
C GLU A 217 2.03 15.07 5.46
N ASP A 218 3.06 14.80 6.24
CA ASP A 218 3.01 13.82 7.33
C ASP A 218 2.03 14.23 8.44
N GLU A 219 2.01 15.51 8.81
CA GLU A 219 1.05 16.03 9.78
C GLU A 219 -0.37 15.96 9.24
N TYR A 220 -0.58 16.36 7.98
CA TYR A 220 -1.89 16.32 7.34
C TYR A 220 -2.41 14.88 7.26
N ALA A 221 -1.62 13.93 6.75
CA ALA A 221 -2.00 12.53 6.63
C ALA A 221 -2.31 11.91 8.00
N ARG A 222 -1.47 12.15 9.00
CA ARG A 222 -1.68 11.68 10.36
C ARG A 222 -3.00 12.17 10.95
N GLN A 223 -3.28 13.48 10.83
CA GLN A 223 -4.45 14.10 11.46
C GLN A 223 -5.75 13.75 10.74
N ASN A 224 -5.73 13.71 9.40
CA ASN A 224 -6.93 13.66 8.59
C ASN A 224 -7.22 12.29 7.97
N ILE A 225 -6.25 11.36 8.02
CA ILE A 225 -6.38 10.02 7.43
C ILE A 225 -6.09 8.93 8.47
N PHE A 226 -4.85 8.84 8.98
CA PHE A 226 -4.42 7.70 9.78
C PHE A 226 -5.10 7.66 11.15
N THR A 227 -5.12 8.77 11.89
CA THR A 227 -5.76 8.84 13.21
C THR A 227 -7.27 8.58 13.15
N PRO A 228 -8.05 9.18 12.24
CA PRO A 228 -9.48 8.87 12.09
C PRO A 228 -9.78 7.40 11.80
N LEU A 229 -8.89 6.72 11.05
CA LEU A 229 -9.02 5.31 10.71
C LEU A 229 -8.53 4.36 11.83
N GLY A 230 -7.91 4.90 12.88
CA GLY A 230 -7.32 4.10 13.96
C GLY A 230 -5.97 3.45 13.59
N MET A 231 -5.32 3.89 12.54
CA MET A 231 -4.01 3.42 12.06
C MET A 231 -2.89 3.99 12.93
N THR A 232 -2.77 3.50 14.17
CA THR A 232 -1.93 4.11 15.21
C THR A 232 -0.43 3.91 14.99
N GLU A 233 -0.04 2.91 14.22
CA GLU A 233 1.34 2.57 13.91
C GLU A 233 1.76 3.03 12.49
N THR A 234 0.84 3.66 11.74
CA THR A 234 1.09 4.19 10.39
C THR A 234 1.53 5.65 10.46
N ARG A 235 2.69 5.93 9.87
CA ARG A 235 3.26 7.28 9.85
C ARG A 235 4.41 7.43 8.88
N TYR A 236 4.69 8.65 8.49
CA TYR A 236 6.03 9.04 8.07
C TYR A 236 6.95 9.09 9.29
N LEU A 237 8.25 9.03 9.08
CA LEU A 237 9.28 9.21 10.13
C LEU A 237 8.96 8.42 11.40
N PRO A 238 9.09 7.07 11.36
CA PRO A 238 8.71 6.23 12.48
C PRO A 238 9.49 6.59 13.73
N ALA A 239 8.80 6.60 14.88
CA ALA A 239 9.42 6.89 16.16
C ALA A 239 10.49 5.84 16.51
N ALA A 240 11.53 6.25 17.24
CA ALA A 240 12.62 5.37 17.66
C ALA A 240 12.13 4.10 18.38
N SER A 241 11.01 4.19 19.12
CA SER A 241 10.37 3.04 19.78
C SER A 241 9.84 1.97 18.84
N LEU A 242 9.57 2.31 17.58
CA LEU A 242 9.10 1.37 16.56
C LEU A 242 10.24 0.66 15.83
N VAL A 243 11.45 1.24 15.83
CA VAL A 243 12.60 0.73 15.05
C VAL A 243 12.89 -0.76 15.32
N PRO A 244 12.80 -1.29 16.56
CA PRO A 244 12.99 -2.72 16.81
C PRO A 244 12.01 -3.65 16.09
N ARG A 245 10.82 -3.13 15.70
CA ARG A 245 9.78 -3.89 14.98
C ARG A 245 9.81 -3.65 13.48
N ILE A 246 10.62 -2.69 12.99
CA ILE A 246 10.70 -2.39 11.56
C ILE A 246 11.53 -3.46 10.85
N ALA A 247 11.00 -3.98 9.74
CA ALA A 247 11.75 -4.79 8.81
C ALA A 247 12.74 -3.88 8.03
N PRO A 248 14.06 -4.15 8.09
CA PRO A 248 15.00 -3.41 7.25
C PRO A 248 14.71 -3.64 5.77
N THR A 249 15.03 -2.65 4.93
CA THR A 249 14.76 -2.72 3.48
C THR A 249 15.98 -3.13 2.67
N ALA A 250 17.04 -2.35 2.69
CA ALA A 250 18.28 -2.63 1.95
C ALA A 250 19.46 -1.95 2.61
N VAL A 251 20.65 -2.31 2.19
CA VAL A 251 21.86 -1.54 2.51
C VAL A 251 21.89 -0.30 1.64
N ASP A 252 22.15 0.87 2.23
CA ASP A 252 22.26 2.12 1.47
C ASP A 252 23.49 2.07 0.57
N ASP A 253 23.27 2.10 -0.73
CA ASP A 253 24.30 2.14 -1.77
C ASP A 253 24.27 3.44 -2.59
N GLN A 254 23.53 4.45 -2.10
CA GLN A 254 23.38 5.76 -2.73
C GLN A 254 24.68 6.55 -2.68
N SER A 255 25.52 6.33 -3.66
CA SER A 255 26.62 7.22 -3.99
C SER A 255 27.33 6.72 -5.24
N SER A 256 26.75 6.95 -6.35
CA SER A 256 27.27 6.49 -7.62
C SER A 256 28.69 6.98 -7.93
N ALA A 257 29.11 8.13 -7.42
CA ALA A 257 30.40 8.74 -7.73
C ALA A 257 31.35 8.90 -6.54
N ASP A 258 30.88 9.02 -5.33
CA ASP A 258 31.69 9.28 -4.15
C ASP A 258 31.01 8.83 -2.85
N PRO A 259 31.30 7.58 -2.38
CA PRO A 259 30.78 7.07 -1.12
C PRO A 259 31.02 8.00 0.07
N GLY A 260 32.08 8.79 0.05
CA GLY A 260 32.41 9.73 1.13
C GLY A 260 31.41 10.87 1.29
N LYS A 261 30.52 11.09 0.32
CA LYS A 261 29.48 12.11 0.40
C LYS A 261 28.17 11.60 0.99
N ASN A 262 28.02 10.29 1.13
CA ASN A 262 26.87 9.68 1.81
C ASN A 262 27.29 9.15 3.19
N PRO A 263 26.94 9.81 4.30
CA PRO A 263 27.29 9.34 5.64
C PRO A 263 26.59 8.02 6.03
N HIS A 264 25.59 7.59 5.26
CA HIS A 264 24.83 6.35 5.46
C HIS A 264 25.24 5.23 4.52
N PHE A 265 26.25 5.44 3.66
CA PHE A 265 26.71 4.41 2.72
C PHE A 265 27.12 3.12 3.44
N GLY A 266 26.58 2.00 3.00
CA GLY A 266 26.82 0.70 3.61
C GLY A 266 26.02 0.42 4.89
N VAL A 267 25.17 1.33 5.34
CA VAL A 267 24.29 1.14 6.51
C VAL A 267 23.01 0.43 6.08
N LEU A 268 22.57 -0.56 6.88
CA LEU A 268 21.30 -1.22 6.69
C LEU A 268 20.14 -0.26 7.03
N LEU A 269 19.30 0.05 6.05
CA LEU A 269 18.17 0.97 6.21
C LEU A 269 17.05 0.33 7.04
N ARG A 270 16.85 0.83 8.25
CA ARG A 270 15.84 0.37 9.20
C ARG A 270 15.20 1.56 9.91
N GLY A 271 13.95 1.84 9.61
CA GLY A 271 13.25 3.03 10.10
C GLY A 271 13.59 4.32 9.33
N THR A 272 14.39 4.19 8.29
CA THR A 272 14.68 5.23 7.30
C THR A 272 14.10 4.79 5.97
N VAL A 273 13.40 5.69 5.26
CA VAL A 273 12.75 5.39 3.99
C VAL A 273 13.78 4.87 2.96
N HIS A 274 13.41 3.79 2.27
CA HIS A 274 14.26 3.20 1.23
C HIS A 274 14.40 4.10 0.01
N ASP A 275 13.29 4.71 -0.41
CA ASP A 275 13.27 5.55 -1.61
C ASP A 275 14.34 6.66 -1.50
N PRO A 276 15.26 6.74 -2.49
CA PRO A 276 16.39 7.67 -2.41
C PRO A 276 15.98 9.12 -2.48
N THR A 277 15.00 9.46 -3.31
CA THR A 277 14.50 10.83 -3.46
C THR A 277 13.78 11.26 -2.20
N ALA A 278 12.86 10.45 -1.68
CA ALA A 278 12.17 10.71 -0.43
C ALA A 278 13.16 10.84 0.75
N ARG A 279 14.20 10.00 0.81
CA ARG A 279 15.24 10.08 1.85
C ARG A 279 16.01 11.39 1.78
N ARG A 280 16.43 11.81 0.58
CA ARG A 280 17.11 13.09 0.35
C ARG A 280 16.22 14.30 0.66
N MET A 281 14.89 14.13 0.54
CA MET A 281 13.88 15.10 0.96
C MET A 281 13.55 15.06 2.47
N GLY A 282 14.20 14.21 3.25
CA GLY A 282 13.98 14.12 4.70
C GLY A 282 12.94 13.10 5.14
N GLY A 283 12.53 12.19 4.26
CA GLY A 283 11.65 11.06 4.58
C GLY A 283 10.15 11.37 4.48
N VAL A 284 9.76 12.58 4.09
CA VAL A 284 8.36 12.99 3.89
C VAL A 284 8.19 13.48 2.47
N ALA A 285 7.63 12.63 1.62
CA ALA A 285 7.38 12.97 0.21
C ALA A 285 6.12 12.25 -0.29
N GLY A 286 5.40 12.87 -1.21
CA GLY A 286 4.10 12.36 -1.67
C GLY A 286 4.16 11.00 -2.37
N HIS A 287 5.32 10.60 -2.87
CA HIS A 287 5.48 9.33 -3.59
C HIS A 287 5.92 8.16 -2.69
N ALA A 288 6.56 8.41 -1.53
CA ALA A 288 7.08 7.41 -0.61
C ALA A 288 7.38 8.02 0.78
N GLY A 289 7.56 7.18 1.80
CA GLY A 289 7.99 7.59 3.15
C GLY A 289 7.08 7.10 4.28
N VAL A 290 5.91 6.53 3.98
CA VAL A 290 5.03 5.97 5.00
C VAL A 290 5.52 4.59 5.44
N PHE A 291 5.51 4.38 6.74
CA PHE A 291 5.70 3.09 7.39
C PHE A 291 4.37 2.62 7.99
N SER A 292 4.07 1.32 7.89
CA SER A 292 2.81 0.76 8.38
C SER A 292 2.93 -0.71 8.74
N THR A 293 1.94 -1.24 9.45
CA THR A 293 1.73 -2.67 9.67
C THR A 293 0.67 -3.20 8.72
N ALA A 294 0.65 -4.52 8.50
CA ALA A 294 -0.41 -5.15 7.69
C ALA A 294 -1.81 -4.99 8.33
N HIS A 295 -1.88 -4.92 9.66
CA HIS A 295 -3.10 -4.61 10.39
C HIS A 295 -3.64 -3.21 10.04
N ASP A 296 -2.80 -2.17 10.12
CA ASP A 296 -3.23 -0.79 9.84
C ASP A 296 -3.64 -0.60 8.37
N VAL A 297 -2.89 -1.23 7.42
CA VAL A 297 -3.31 -1.26 6.01
C VAL A 297 -4.66 -1.97 5.85
N GLY A 298 -4.93 -3.01 6.65
CA GLY A 298 -6.23 -3.68 6.71
C GLY A 298 -7.36 -2.77 7.21
N LEU A 299 -7.10 -1.93 8.20
CA LEU A 299 -8.08 -0.93 8.67
C LEU A 299 -8.43 0.06 7.56
N PHE A 300 -7.42 0.54 6.81
CA PHE A 300 -7.65 1.40 5.65
C PHE A 300 -8.49 0.69 4.60
N ALA A 301 -8.11 -0.53 4.21
CA ALA A 301 -8.78 -1.31 3.18
C ALA A 301 -10.25 -1.60 3.54
N GLN A 302 -10.50 -2.04 4.78
CA GLN A 302 -11.85 -2.32 5.26
C GLN A 302 -12.72 -1.06 5.27
N ALA A 303 -12.20 0.05 5.81
CA ALA A 303 -12.95 1.30 5.84
C ALA A 303 -13.28 1.82 4.44
N LEU A 304 -12.36 1.61 3.46
CA LEU A 304 -12.57 1.95 2.06
C LEU A 304 -13.70 1.10 1.45
N LEU A 305 -13.66 -0.22 1.62
CA LEU A 305 -14.71 -1.13 1.12
C LEU A 305 -16.06 -0.83 1.75
N ASP A 306 -16.10 -0.57 3.08
CA ASP A 306 -17.33 -0.19 3.78
C ASP A 306 -17.91 1.11 3.20
N ARG A 307 -17.06 2.10 2.90
CA ARG A 307 -17.50 3.36 2.29
C ARG A 307 -18.06 3.15 0.88
N LEU A 308 -17.42 2.34 0.05
CA LEU A 308 -17.92 2.01 -1.29
C LEU A 308 -19.26 1.28 -1.24
N ALA A 309 -19.44 0.39 -0.27
CA ALA A 309 -20.64 -0.40 -0.07
C ALA A 309 -21.77 0.34 0.69
N ASP A 310 -21.61 1.65 0.95
CA ASP A 310 -22.55 2.47 1.72
C ASP A 310 -22.82 1.92 3.15
N ARG A 311 -21.82 1.25 3.72
CA ARG A 311 -21.83 0.79 5.13
C ARG A 311 -21.25 1.88 6.05
N PRO A 312 -21.55 1.85 7.36
CA PRO A 312 -20.90 2.74 8.32
C PRO A 312 -19.37 2.65 8.22
N SER A 313 -18.72 3.76 7.91
CA SER A 313 -17.28 3.82 7.69
C SER A 313 -16.68 5.12 8.19
N ARG A 314 -15.45 5.01 8.73
CA ARG A 314 -14.61 6.15 9.08
C ARG A 314 -13.72 6.63 7.92
N PHE A 315 -13.83 6.03 6.74
CA PHE A 315 -13.04 6.47 5.59
C PHE A 315 -13.29 7.95 5.30
N PRO A 316 -12.23 8.77 5.15
CA PRO A 316 -12.36 10.22 5.21
C PRO A 316 -12.82 10.88 3.90
N LEU A 317 -13.40 10.12 2.97
CA LEU A 317 -14.01 10.61 1.74
C LEU A 317 -15.48 10.19 1.65
N ARG A 318 -16.28 10.96 0.93
CA ARG A 318 -17.64 10.59 0.56
C ARG A 318 -17.63 9.42 -0.43
N GLN A 319 -18.66 8.61 -0.41
CA GLN A 319 -18.82 7.46 -1.32
C GLN A 319 -18.66 7.85 -2.79
N ALA A 320 -19.32 8.92 -3.22
CA ALA A 320 -19.24 9.38 -4.62
C ALA A 320 -17.80 9.79 -5.03
N THR A 321 -17.06 10.47 -4.16
CA THR A 321 -15.66 10.84 -4.42
C THR A 321 -14.77 9.60 -4.48
N LEU A 322 -14.99 8.66 -3.57
CA LEU A 322 -14.23 7.42 -3.55
C LEU A 322 -14.52 6.55 -4.78
N ALA A 323 -15.78 6.47 -5.22
CA ALA A 323 -16.14 5.78 -6.45
C ALA A 323 -15.43 6.35 -7.69
N VAL A 324 -15.31 7.68 -7.77
CA VAL A 324 -14.50 8.35 -8.81
C VAL A 324 -13.03 7.98 -8.66
N MET A 325 -12.48 8.04 -7.44
CA MET A 325 -11.07 7.76 -7.17
C MET A 325 -10.65 6.35 -7.58
N THR A 326 -11.56 5.37 -7.44
CA THR A 326 -11.30 3.94 -7.68
C THR A 326 -11.80 3.42 -9.03
N SER A 327 -12.29 4.30 -9.91
CA SER A 327 -12.66 3.99 -11.30
C SER A 327 -11.66 4.59 -12.31
N PRO A 328 -11.65 4.13 -13.58
CA PRO A 328 -10.73 4.69 -14.59
C PRO A 328 -10.89 6.20 -14.74
N GLN A 329 -9.80 6.95 -14.61
CA GLN A 329 -9.78 8.41 -14.62
C GLN A 329 -8.71 9.00 -15.56
N GLN A 330 -7.85 8.17 -16.16
CA GLN A 330 -6.86 8.65 -17.11
C GLN A 330 -7.52 9.36 -18.31
N PRO A 331 -6.93 10.43 -18.84
CA PRO A 331 -7.44 11.09 -20.03
C PRO A 331 -7.64 10.09 -21.18
N GLY A 332 -8.75 10.21 -21.89
CA GLY A 332 -9.07 9.34 -23.02
C GLY A 332 -9.70 7.98 -22.67
N HIS A 333 -9.94 7.66 -21.38
CA HIS A 333 -10.69 6.47 -21.03
C HIS A 333 -12.11 6.55 -21.61
N ARG A 334 -12.70 5.38 -21.93
CA ARG A 334 -14.02 5.28 -22.56
C ARG A 334 -14.93 4.33 -21.77
N PRO A 335 -16.24 4.58 -21.76
CA PRO A 335 -17.19 3.61 -21.24
C PRO A 335 -17.01 2.23 -21.90
N GLY A 336 -17.21 1.15 -21.14
CA GLY A 336 -17.12 -0.23 -21.62
C GLY A 336 -15.71 -0.84 -21.67
N GLN A 337 -14.66 -0.09 -21.35
CA GLN A 337 -13.28 -0.64 -21.34
C GLN A 337 -13.06 -1.68 -20.25
N VAL A 338 -13.69 -1.52 -19.08
CA VAL A 338 -13.64 -2.49 -17.97
C VAL A 338 -14.32 -3.80 -18.41
N GLU A 339 -15.50 -3.72 -19.03
CA GLU A 339 -16.23 -4.87 -19.55
C GLU A 339 -15.44 -5.58 -20.65
N ALA A 340 -14.86 -4.83 -21.58
CA ALA A 340 -14.03 -5.38 -22.65
C ALA A 340 -12.78 -6.12 -22.11
N ALA A 341 -12.13 -5.57 -21.07
CA ALA A 341 -11.02 -6.21 -20.41
C ALA A 341 -11.44 -7.52 -19.72
N ASN A 342 -12.58 -7.54 -19.02
CA ASN A 342 -13.13 -8.76 -18.42
C ASN A 342 -13.51 -9.81 -19.47
N ASP A 343 -14.05 -9.40 -20.64
CA ASP A 343 -14.32 -10.31 -21.76
C ASP A 343 -13.04 -10.92 -22.32
N ALA A 344 -11.96 -10.15 -22.43
CA ALA A 344 -10.66 -10.62 -22.86
C ALA A 344 -10.09 -11.67 -21.88
N LEU A 345 -10.19 -11.41 -20.56
CA LEU A 345 -9.77 -12.37 -19.53
C LEU A 345 -10.58 -13.66 -19.58
N ARG A 346 -11.92 -13.58 -19.72
CA ARG A 346 -12.78 -14.78 -19.84
C ARG A 346 -12.44 -15.59 -21.08
N LYS A 347 -12.17 -14.96 -22.21
CA LYS A 347 -11.74 -15.67 -23.45
C LYS A 347 -10.39 -16.33 -23.24
N ALA A 348 -9.41 -15.64 -22.67
CA ALA A 348 -8.10 -16.21 -22.36
C ALA A 348 -8.23 -17.45 -21.44
N ALA A 349 -8.99 -17.35 -20.36
CA ALA A 349 -9.21 -18.48 -19.45
C ALA A 349 -9.91 -19.68 -20.12
N ALA A 350 -10.85 -19.43 -21.02
CA ALA A 350 -11.59 -20.49 -21.75
C ALA A 350 -10.72 -21.21 -22.80
N THR A 351 -9.78 -20.48 -23.44
CA THR A 351 -8.93 -21.04 -24.51
C THR A 351 -7.64 -21.64 -23.99
N THR A 352 -7.24 -21.35 -22.77
CA THR A 352 -5.93 -21.69 -22.21
C THR A 352 -5.99 -22.28 -20.79
N PRO A 353 -6.83 -23.26 -20.53
CA PRO A 353 -6.84 -23.90 -19.22
C PRO A 353 -5.50 -24.63 -19.00
N ASN A 354 -4.75 -24.22 -17.95
CA ASN A 354 -3.52 -24.87 -17.49
C ASN A 354 -2.31 -24.84 -18.43
N THR A 355 -2.16 -23.84 -19.30
CA THR A 355 -0.95 -23.77 -20.13
C THR A 355 0.18 -23.02 -19.43
N MET A 356 1.38 -23.55 -19.58
CA MET A 356 2.65 -22.92 -19.21
C MET A 356 3.17 -21.97 -20.31
N ASP A 357 2.44 -21.83 -21.42
CA ASP A 357 2.84 -20.98 -22.54
C ASP A 357 2.73 -19.50 -22.13
N PRO A 358 3.85 -18.74 -22.10
CA PRO A 358 3.83 -17.33 -21.73
C PRO A 358 2.98 -16.46 -22.67
N LEU A 359 2.76 -16.88 -23.92
CA LEU A 359 1.94 -16.14 -24.90
C LEU A 359 0.44 -16.28 -24.59
N LEU A 360 0.08 -17.29 -23.81
CA LEU A 360 -1.29 -17.60 -23.46
C LEU A 360 -1.58 -17.31 -21.98
N ALA A 361 -0.57 -16.93 -21.21
CA ALA A 361 -0.72 -16.50 -19.82
C ALA A 361 -1.53 -15.18 -19.75
N PRO A 362 -2.26 -14.92 -18.66
CA PRO A 362 -2.94 -13.65 -18.48
C PRO A 362 -1.96 -12.49 -18.64
N HIS A 363 -2.32 -11.52 -19.48
CA HIS A 363 -1.56 -10.31 -19.68
C HIS A 363 -2.07 -9.20 -18.76
N TYR A 364 -1.17 -8.31 -18.37
CA TYR A 364 -1.46 -7.11 -17.62
C TYR A 364 -0.86 -5.92 -18.37
N PRO A 365 -1.68 -5.01 -18.92
CA PRO A 365 -3.15 -5.01 -18.92
C PRO A 365 -3.77 -6.15 -19.75
N ALA A 366 -5.05 -6.49 -19.52
CA ALA A 366 -5.78 -7.57 -20.21
C ALA A 366 -5.91 -7.32 -21.72
N ILE A 367 -5.93 -6.06 -22.13
CA ILE A 367 -5.92 -5.61 -23.52
C ILE A 367 -4.67 -4.74 -23.71
N GLU A 368 -3.76 -5.18 -24.55
CA GLU A 368 -2.52 -4.45 -24.83
C GLU A 368 -2.79 -3.00 -25.27
N GLY A 369 -2.07 -2.06 -24.65
CA GLY A 369 -2.22 -0.63 -24.88
C GLY A 369 -3.45 0.01 -24.24
N GLN A 370 -4.25 -0.74 -23.47
CA GLN A 370 -5.36 -0.22 -22.69
C GLN A 370 -4.99 -0.14 -21.21
N GLU A 371 -4.36 0.93 -20.79
CA GLU A 371 -4.10 1.16 -19.36
C GLU A 371 -5.35 1.73 -18.69
N LEU A 372 -5.84 1.07 -17.62
CA LEU A 372 -6.94 1.56 -16.78
C LEU A 372 -6.41 1.89 -15.39
N PHE A 373 -6.45 3.17 -15.06
CA PHE A 373 -5.89 3.69 -13.82
C PHE A 373 -6.84 4.70 -13.17
N GLY A 374 -7.10 4.51 -11.87
CA GLY A 374 -7.84 5.48 -11.05
C GLY A 374 -6.93 6.57 -10.50
N PHE A 375 -7.38 7.29 -9.48
CA PHE A 375 -6.49 8.22 -8.77
C PHE A 375 -5.63 7.44 -7.77
N SER A 376 -4.41 7.11 -8.20
CA SER A 376 -3.43 6.30 -7.46
C SER A 376 -3.73 4.78 -7.39
N TRP A 377 -4.71 4.29 -8.13
CA TRP A 377 -5.10 2.89 -8.11
C TRP A 377 -4.92 2.22 -9.46
N ASP A 378 -4.13 1.14 -9.50
CA ASP A 378 -4.06 0.23 -10.64
C ASP A 378 -5.38 -0.55 -10.74
N ILE A 379 -6.03 -0.49 -11.90
CA ILE A 379 -7.24 -1.24 -12.23
C ILE A 379 -6.89 -2.32 -13.24
N ASP A 380 -6.28 -1.94 -14.35
CA ASP A 380 -5.76 -2.85 -15.36
C ASP A 380 -4.55 -2.22 -16.08
N THR A 381 -3.38 -2.36 -15.47
CA THR A 381 -2.08 -1.84 -15.92
C THR A 381 -1.02 -2.93 -15.85
N ALA A 382 0.18 -2.66 -16.30
CA ALA A 382 1.33 -3.55 -16.11
C ALA A 382 1.63 -3.87 -14.62
N PHE A 383 1.15 -3.06 -13.69
CA PHE A 383 1.31 -3.24 -12.23
C PHE A 383 0.18 -4.04 -11.59
N SER A 384 -0.87 -4.43 -12.34
CA SER A 384 -2.06 -5.11 -11.82
C SER A 384 -1.88 -6.61 -11.55
N LYS A 385 -0.66 -7.15 -11.55
CA LYS A 385 -0.39 -8.56 -11.20
C LYS A 385 -0.96 -8.99 -9.84
N PRO A 386 -0.99 -8.14 -8.77
CA PRO A 386 -1.61 -8.51 -7.50
C PRO A 386 -3.11 -8.81 -7.57
N ARG A 387 -3.79 -8.50 -8.69
CA ARG A 387 -5.17 -8.95 -8.97
C ARG A 387 -5.28 -10.49 -8.99
N GLY A 388 -4.20 -11.17 -9.39
CA GLY A 388 -4.24 -12.61 -9.60
C GLY A 388 -5.16 -12.99 -10.76
N LEU A 389 -5.61 -14.24 -10.77
CA LEU A 389 -6.35 -14.84 -11.90
C LEU A 389 -7.88 -14.82 -11.73
N ILE A 390 -8.38 -14.48 -10.54
CA ILE A 390 -9.81 -14.63 -10.21
C ILE A 390 -10.50 -13.27 -10.03
N PHE A 391 -9.86 -12.32 -9.36
CA PHE A 391 -10.46 -11.00 -9.20
C PHE A 391 -10.66 -10.32 -10.55
N PRO A 392 -11.83 -9.70 -10.80
CA PRO A 392 -12.15 -9.08 -12.09
C PRO A 392 -11.38 -7.77 -12.32
N VAL A 393 -11.31 -7.32 -13.58
CA VAL A 393 -11.01 -5.90 -13.87
C VAL A 393 -12.16 -5.05 -13.34
N GLY A 394 -11.84 -4.01 -12.61
CA GLY A 394 -12.77 -3.22 -11.78
C GLY A 394 -12.50 -3.41 -10.29
N SER A 395 -11.84 -4.52 -9.89
CA SER A 395 -11.04 -4.54 -8.67
C SER A 395 -9.79 -3.69 -8.88
N PHE A 396 -9.20 -3.19 -7.83
CA PHE A 396 -8.08 -2.24 -7.91
C PHE A 396 -7.08 -2.42 -6.77
N GLY A 397 -5.90 -1.91 -6.97
CA GLY A 397 -4.87 -2.02 -5.96
C GLY A 397 -3.67 -1.14 -6.23
N ALA A 398 -2.62 -1.35 -5.47
CA ALA A 398 -1.33 -0.70 -5.64
C ALA A 398 -0.19 -1.57 -5.12
N THR A 399 1.03 -1.30 -5.57
CA THR A 399 2.23 -2.00 -5.16
C THR A 399 3.28 -1.03 -4.63
N GLY A 400 4.14 -1.53 -3.73
CA GLY A 400 5.33 -0.81 -3.27
C GLY A 400 6.61 -1.52 -3.67
N PHE A 401 7.63 -0.74 -4.00
CA PHE A 401 8.92 -1.23 -4.48
C PHE A 401 9.59 -2.17 -3.46
N THR A 402 9.45 -1.90 -2.19
CA THR A 402 10.01 -2.71 -1.09
C THR A 402 9.49 -4.14 -1.01
N GLY A 403 8.37 -4.45 -1.69
CA GLY A 403 7.76 -5.77 -1.67
C GLY A 403 6.31 -5.77 -1.16
N THR A 404 5.73 -4.59 -0.98
CA THR A 404 4.37 -4.42 -0.45
C THR A 404 3.32 -4.39 -1.54
N SER A 405 2.09 -4.83 -1.22
CA SER A 405 0.92 -4.71 -2.09
C SER A 405 -0.38 -4.72 -1.30
N LEU A 406 -1.37 -4.03 -1.85
CA LEU A 406 -2.76 -4.03 -1.42
C LEU A 406 -3.62 -4.18 -2.67
N TRP A 407 -4.53 -5.16 -2.69
CA TRP A 407 -5.53 -5.34 -3.74
C TRP A 407 -6.91 -5.46 -3.12
N LEU A 408 -7.90 -4.76 -3.70
CA LEU A 408 -9.27 -4.70 -3.20
C LEU A 408 -10.25 -5.09 -4.31
N ASP A 409 -11.21 -5.91 -4.00
CA ASP A 409 -12.35 -6.22 -4.84
C ASP A 409 -13.67 -5.83 -4.15
N PRO A 410 -14.27 -4.69 -4.49
CA PRO A 410 -15.55 -4.29 -3.93
C PRO A 410 -16.68 -5.27 -4.23
N GLY A 411 -16.61 -5.97 -5.37
CA GLY A 411 -17.63 -6.91 -5.79
C GLY A 411 -17.79 -8.12 -4.86
N SER A 412 -16.69 -8.62 -4.32
CA SER A 412 -16.66 -9.72 -3.36
C SER A 412 -16.44 -9.28 -1.92
N ASP A 413 -16.37 -7.96 -1.65
CA ASP A 413 -16.04 -7.39 -0.33
C ASP A 413 -14.74 -8.00 0.24
N THR A 414 -13.69 -8.01 -0.60
CA THR A 414 -12.43 -8.70 -0.29
C THR A 414 -11.23 -7.76 -0.46
N TYR A 415 -10.26 -7.87 0.43
CA TYR A 415 -8.94 -7.30 0.22
C TYR A 415 -7.84 -8.32 0.52
N VAL A 416 -6.72 -8.21 -0.21
CA VAL A 416 -5.51 -9.02 -0.03
C VAL A 416 -4.32 -8.08 0.16
N ILE A 417 -3.61 -8.25 1.27
CA ILE A 417 -2.42 -7.49 1.64
C ILE A 417 -1.25 -8.47 1.73
N LEU A 418 -0.15 -8.13 1.05
CA LEU A 418 1.16 -8.74 1.27
C LEU A 418 2.14 -7.62 1.58
N LEU A 419 2.67 -7.57 2.79
CA LEU A 419 3.77 -6.70 3.16
C LEU A 419 5.04 -7.53 3.33
N ALA A 420 6.08 -7.21 2.55
CA ALA A 420 7.37 -7.87 2.58
C ALA A 420 8.51 -6.87 2.40
N ASN A 421 9.70 -7.24 2.79
CA ASN A 421 10.93 -6.50 2.50
C ASN A 421 11.74 -7.23 1.41
N ALA A 422 11.13 -7.47 0.23
CA ALA A 422 11.69 -8.30 -0.82
C ALA A 422 13.00 -7.76 -1.41
N ILE A 423 13.19 -6.43 -1.46
CA ILE A 423 14.43 -5.80 -1.94
C ILE A 423 15.61 -5.96 -0.99
N HIS A 424 15.40 -6.53 0.19
CA HIS A 424 16.42 -6.83 1.18
C HIS A 424 17.46 -7.81 0.65
N LEU A 425 17.04 -8.74 -0.20
CA LEU A 425 17.93 -9.68 -0.89
C LEU A 425 18.38 -9.09 -2.23
N ARG A 426 19.62 -8.65 -2.31
CA ARG A 426 20.17 -8.09 -3.57
C ARG A 426 20.13 -9.13 -4.69
N GLY A 427 19.66 -8.70 -5.86
CA GLY A 427 19.59 -9.55 -7.05
C GLY A 427 18.45 -10.56 -7.05
N SER A 428 17.58 -10.57 -6.04
CA SER A 428 16.37 -11.39 -6.07
C SER A 428 15.41 -10.94 -7.17
N PRO A 429 14.76 -11.89 -7.87
CA PRO A 429 13.76 -11.53 -8.86
C PRO A 429 12.57 -10.82 -8.19
N PRO A 430 11.86 -9.93 -8.93
CA PRO A 430 10.66 -9.29 -8.41
C PRO A 430 9.63 -10.30 -7.92
N ILE A 431 8.97 -10.01 -6.80
CA ILE A 431 7.92 -10.88 -6.23
C ILE A 431 6.52 -10.66 -6.85
N SER A 432 6.46 -10.02 -8.02
CA SER A 432 5.18 -9.70 -8.68
C SER A 432 4.31 -10.93 -8.94
N ALA A 433 4.92 -12.07 -9.33
CA ALA A 433 4.20 -13.34 -9.48
C ALA A 433 3.64 -13.81 -8.14
N LEU A 434 4.44 -13.84 -7.07
CA LEU A 434 4.01 -14.24 -5.73
C LEU A 434 2.79 -13.43 -5.24
N ARG A 435 2.77 -12.11 -5.49
CA ARG A 435 1.62 -11.26 -5.15
C ARG A 435 0.33 -11.75 -5.83
N GLY A 436 0.40 -12.09 -7.12
CA GLY A 436 -0.72 -12.61 -7.89
C GLY A 436 -1.14 -14.03 -7.46
N ASP A 437 -0.15 -14.90 -7.16
CA ASP A 437 -0.41 -16.26 -6.69
C ASP A 437 -1.09 -16.26 -5.31
N VAL A 438 -0.66 -15.38 -4.40
CA VAL A 438 -1.30 -15.19 -3.08
C VAL A 438 -2.75 -14.70 -3.24
N ALA A 439 -3.00 -13.73 -4.13
CA ALA A 439 -4.34 -13.23 -4.39
C ALA A 439 -5.25 -14.30 -5.02
N THR A 440 -4.71 -15.08 -5.95
CA THR A 440 -5.43 -16.23 -6.57
C THR A 440 -5.78 -17.28 -5.53
N ALA A 441 -4.81 -17.67 -4.68
CA ALA A 441 -5.04 -18.63 -3.61
C ALA A 441 -6.05 -18.12 -2.57
N ALA A 442 -6.03 -16.81 -2.26
CA ALA A 442 -7.01 -16.19 -1.38
C ALA A 442 -8.43 -16.27 -1.95
N ALA A 443 -8.60 -15.91 -3.23
CA ALA A 443 -9.90 -15.99 -3.91
C ALA A 443 -10.43 -17.43 -4.00
N GLN A 444 -9.54 -18.41 -4.26
CA GLN A 444 -9.90 -19.85 -4.28
C GLN A 444 -10.35 -20.33 -2.90
N ALA A 445 -9.62 -19.95 -1.82
CA ALA A 445 -9.98 -20.29 -0.44
C ALA A 445 -11.35 -19.73 -0.06
N LEU A 446 -11.68 -18.55 -0.57
CA LEU A 446 -12.97 -17.88 -0.35
C LEU A 446 -14.08 -18.35 -1.31
N ARG A 447 -13.75 -19.19 -2.30
CA ARG A 447 -14.68 -19.71 -3.34
C ARG A 447 -15.33 -18.61 -4.19
N LEU A 448 -14.55 -17.59 -4.53
CA LEU A 448 -14.95 -16.47 -5.37
C LEU A 448 -14.97 -16.81 -6.85
#